data_ad2bbf836b1b7606390d01d914ec0b1c
#
_entry.id   ad2bbf836b1b7606390d01d914ec0b1c
#
_cell.length_a   1.000
_cell.length_b   1.000
_cell.length_c   1.000
_cell.angle_alpha   90.00
_cell.angle_beta   90.00
_cell.angle_gamma   90.00
#
_symmetry.space_group_name_H-M   'P 1'
#
loop_
_entity.id
_entity.type
_entity.pdbx_description
1 polymer ?
#
loop_
_entity_poly.entity_id
_entity_poly.type
_entity_poly.pdbx_seq_one_letter_code
_entity_poly.pdbx_strand_id
1 'polypeptide(L)'
;MKQVEERYISLLTDFGFKRIFGTAMNKDLLICFLNSLFNGRQVVKDVKYLNPEHVGDVYTDRRAIFDVYCEGENGEKFIVEMQNAYQTYFKDRALFYSTFPIREQAPKGNEWDFKLNHIYTVALLNFSMNEDAFDKEKIRHHVQLCDTATHKVFYDKLEYIYVEISKFNKSLEELDTLYEKWLYALKNLYKLTQRPKELCDKVFDRLFEEAEIAKFTPQEMREYETSKMAYRDIKNSVDTAKREGKQEGLAEGIEIGREKGMKEGMEKGMEKGMAKGMEKGMEKGRAEGKHEANTETAQRLLAMGLSAEQVSKATQLPLEIIKNLSNT
;
A
#
# COMPACT_ATOMS: atom_id res chain seq x y z
N MET A 1 -32.44 5.55 7.78
CA MET A 1 -31.46 5.95 8.80
C MET A 1 -31.55 7.45 8.91
N LYS A 2 -31.85 8.03 10.09
CA LYS A 2 -31.74 9.47 10.31
C LYS A 2 -30.27 9.84 10.11
N GLN A 3 -29.98 10.75 9.16
CA GLN A 3 -28.67 11.38 9.10
C GLN A 3 -28.46 12.06 10.45
N VAL A 4 -27.47 11.61 11.19
CA VAL A 4 -27.00 12.34 12.37
C VAL A 4 -26.40 13.63 11.80
N GLU A 5 -26.99 14.77 12.12
CA GLU A 5 -26.43 16.08 11.74
C GLU A 5 -25.03 16.19 12.31
N GLU A 6 -24.04 16.40 11.44
CA GLU A 6 -22.65 16.61 11.86
C GLU A 6 -22.60 17.89 12.71
N ARG A 7 -22.06 17.80 13.91
CA ARG A 7 -21.84 18.95 14.78
C ARG A 7 -20.57 19.71 14.41
N TYR A 8 -19.54 18.96 14.01
CA TYR A 8 -18.22 19.50 13.71
C TYR A 8 -17.83 19.20 12.27
N ILE A 9 -17.03 20.11 11.68
CA ILE A 9 -16.54 19.94 10.32
C ILE A 9 -15.56 18.77 10.20
N SER A 10 -15.45 18.22 8.99
CA SER A 10 -14.39 17.27 8.64
C SER A 10 -13.11 18.01 8.29
N LEU A 11 -12.03 17.76 9.01
CA LEU A 11 -10.70 18.31 8.72
C LEU A 11 -10.04 17.66 7.48
N LEU A 12 -10.67 16.61 6.92
CA LEU A 12 -10.23 15.99 5.67
C LEU A 12 -10.76 16.71 4.43
N THR A 13 -11.64 17.69 4.58
CA THR A 13 -12.10 18.55 3.50
C THR A 13 -11.16 19.73 3.33
N ASP A 14 -11.03 20.26 2.11
CA ASP A 14 -10.20 21.44 1.83
C ASP A 14 -10.62 22.64 2.70
N PHE A 15 -11.92 22.93 2.75
CA PHE A 15 -12.45 24.00 3.60
C PHE A 15 -12.12 23.77 5.09
N GLY A 16 -12.39 22.58 5.61
CA GLY A 16 -12.16 22.29 7.03
C GLY A 16 -10.69 22.38 7.41
N PHE A 17 -9.80 21.90 6.55
CA PHE A 17 -8.37 22.00 6.77
C PHE A 17 -7.86 23.44 6.78
N LYS A 18 -8.21 24.20 5.75
CA LYS A 18 -7.81 25.61 5.61
C LYS A 18 -8.41 26.50 6.70
N ARG A 19 -9.65 26.25 7.13
CA ARG A 19 -10.27 26.99 8.24
C ARG A 19 -9.49 26.82 9.54
N ILE A 20 -9.08 25.61 9.85
CA ILE A 20 -8.39 25.32 11.12
C ILE A 20 -6.90 25.68 11.06
N PHE A 21 -6.22 25.37 9.97
CA PHE A 21 -4.77 25.53 9.87
C PHE A 21 -4.31 26.67 8.97
N GLY A 22 -5.17 27.19 8.10
CA GLY A 22 -4.81 28.17 7.07
C GLY A 22 -5.10 29.63 7.42
N THR A 23 -5.55 29.93 8.65
CA THR A 23 -5.94 31.29 9.06
C THR A 23 -5.05 31.84 10.16
N ALA A 24 -4.71 33.13 10.07
CA ALA A 24 -3.89 33.80 11.09
C ALA A 24 -4.58 33.82 12.48
N MET A 25 -5.91 33.77 12.52
CA MET A 25 -6.68 33.72 13.77
C MET A 25 -6.43 32.41 14.52
N ASN A 26 -6.19 31.31 13.82
CA ASN A 26 -6.02 29.95 14.36
C ASN A 26 -4.56 29.46 14.29
N LYS A 27 -3.59 30.38 14.23
CA LYS A 27 -2.17 30.01 14.15
C LYS A 27 -1.68 29.16 15.32
N ASP A 28 -2.28 29.33 16.49
CA ASP A 28 -1.99 28.54 17.69
C ASP A 28 -2.32 27.04 17.49
N LEU A 29 -3.37 26.72 16.74
CA LEU A 29 -3.72 25.34 16.38
C LEU A 29 -2.65 24.72 15.46
N LEU A 30 -2.22 25.46 14.42
CA LEU A 30 -1.16 25.02 13.53
C LEU A 30 0.17 24.84 14.27
N ILE A 31 0.57 25.82 15.09
CA ILE A 31 1.81 25.77 15.89
C ILE A 31 1.79 24.55 16.82
N CYS A 32 0.70 24.33 17.53
CA CYS A 32 0.56 23.18 18.42
C CYS A 32 0.65 21.85 17.66
N PHE A 33 -0.02 21.75 16.52
CA PHE A 33 0.07 20.57 15.65
C PHE A 33 1.52 20.33 15.18
N LEU A 34 2.18 21.34 14.61
CA LEU A 34 3.56 21.24 14.13
C LEU A 34 4.53 20.84 15.25
N ASN A 35 4.42 21.45 16.44
CA ASN A 35 5.25 21.10 17.57
C ASN A 35 5.01 19.66 18.04
N SER A 36 3.77 19.17 18.02
CA SER A 36 3.48 17.77 18.33
C SER A 36 4.06 16.81 17.29
N LEU A 37 4.04 17.20 16.01
CA LEU A 37 4.61 16.44 14.89
C LEU A 37 6.14 16.39 14.98
N PHE A 38 6.79 17.52 15.24
CA PHE A 38 8.26 17.60 15.31
C PHE A 38 8.83 16.94 16.58
N ASN A 39 8.05 16.85 17.64
CA ASN A 39 8.43 16.21 18.89
C ASN A 39 9.81 16.69 19.44
N GLY A 40 9.98 18.00 19.51
CA GLY A 40 11.18 18.64 20.05
C GLY A 40 12.38 18.79 19.10
N ARG A 41 12.34 18.18 17.89
CA ARG A 41 13.41 18.35 16.87
C ARG A 41 13.45 19.78 16.30
N GLN A 42 12.27 20.36 16.09
CA GLN A 42 12.04 21.74 15.70
C GLN A 42 10.98 22.32 16.64
N VAL A 43 11.20 23.53 17.13
CA VAL A 43 10.25 24.26 17.97
C VAL A 43 9.74 25.46 17.20
N VAL A 44 8.46 25.44 16.87
CA VAL A 44 7.77 26.54 16.19
C VAL A 44 7.12 27.41 17.28
N LYS A 45 7.58 28.65 17.44
CA LYS A 45 7.08 29.60 18.46
C LYS A 45 5.99 30.51 17.89
N ASP A 46 6.19 30.98 16.67
CA ASP A 46 5.22 31.76 15.93
C ASP A 46 5.29 31.46 14.43
N VAL A 47 4.22 31.77 13.69
CA VAL A 47 4.16 31.68 12.24
C VAL A 47 3.51 32.91 11.64
N LYS A 48 4.03 33.31 10.48
CA LYS A 48 3.42 34.31 9.59
C LYS A 48 2.94 33.63 8.34
N TYR A 49 1.64 33.70 8.07
CA TYR A 49 1.08 33.15 6.83
C TYR A 49 1.58 33.94 5.61
N LEU A 50 1.94 33.21 4.59
CA LEU A 50 2.39 33.71 3.29
C LEU A 50 1.31 33.45 2.25
N ASN A 51 1.47 34.05 1.06
CA ASN A 51 0.54 33.78 -0.03
C ASN A 51 0.67 32.31 -0.45
N PRO A 52 -0.39 31.50 -0.36
CA PRO A 52 -0.34 30.10 -0.77
C PRO A 52 -0.32 29.91 -2.30
N GLU A 53 -0.64 30.95 -3.07
CA GLU A 53 -0.66 30.91 -4.53
C GLU A 53 0.65 31.46 -5.09
N HIS A 54 1.44 30.57 -5.70
CA HIS A 54 2.64 30.94 -6.43
C HIS A 54 2.37 30.90 -7.94
N VAL A 55 2.22 32.08 -8.51
CA VAL A 55 2.14 32.27 -9.95
C VAL A 55 3.55 32.38 -10.48
N GLY A 56 3.92 31.55 -11.47
CA GLY A 56 5.23 31.66 -12.12
C GLY A 56 5.46 33.06 -12.73
N ASP A 57 6.72 33.40 -12.99
CA ASP A 57 7.13 34.70 -13.49
C ASP A 57 6.57 35.01 -14.90
N VAL A 58 6.11 33.98 -15.63
CA VAL A 58 5.50 34.09 -16.96
C VAL A 58 4.13 33.38 -16.95
N TYR A 59 3.18 33.86 -17.77
CA TYR A 59 1.81 33.32 -17.87
C TYR A 59 1.76 31.81 -18.19
N THR A 60 2.81 31.25 -18.79
CA THR A 60 2.96 29.83 -19.12
C THR A 60 3.54 29.00 -17.99
N ASP A 61 4.03 29.61 -16.92
CA ASP A 61 4.64 28.88 -15.81
C ASP A 61 3.58 28.10 -15.00
N ARG A 62 3.95 26.93 -14.51
CA ARG A 62 3.09 26.14 -13.66
C ARG A 62 2.90 26.82 -12.31
N ARG A 63 1.65 26.94 -11.88
CA ARG A 63 1.29 27.46 -10.57
C ARG A 63 1.44 26.38 -9.52
N ALA A 64 1.88 26.78 -8.33
CA ALA A 64 1.76 25.99 -7.12
C ALA A 64 0.72 26.65 -6.22
N ILE A 65 -0.21 25.86 -5.71
CA ILE A 65 -1.21 26.29 -4.72
C ILE A 65 -1.04 25.36 -3.52
N PHE A 66 -0.68 25.97 -2.39
CA PHE A 66 -0.51 25.26 -1.13
C PHE A 66 -1.78 25.36 -0.29
N ASP A 67 -2.08 24.33 0.50
CA ASP A 67 -3.18 24.42 1.46
C ASP A 67 -2.82 25.39 2.60
N VAL A 68 -1.61 25.27 3.14
CA VAL A 68 -1.05 26.18 4.14
C VAL A 68 0.42 26.47 3.80
N TYR A 69 0.77 27.74 3.75
CA TYR A 69 2.15 28.20 3.59
C TYR A 69 2.48 29.27 4.63
N CYS A 70 3.52 29.05 5.42
CA CYS A 70 3.89 30.01 6.46
C CYS A 70 5.40 30.02 6.71
N GLU A 71 5.84 31.09 7.40
CA GLU A 71 7.21 31.34 7.81
C GLU A 71 7.29 31.39 9.32
N GLY A 72 8.28 30.71 9.91
CA GLY A 72 8.60 30.76 11.33
C GLY A 72 9.45 31.97 11.71
N GLU A 73 9.72 32.15 12.99
CA GLU A 73 10.49 33.30 13.55
C GLU A 73 11.90 33.40 12.99
N ASN A 74 12.56 32.26 12.67
CA ASN A 74 13.95 32.28 12.17
C ASN A 74 13.99 32.17 10.63
N GLY A 75 12.87 32.41 9.94
CA GLY A 75 12.75 32.36 8.50
C GLY A 75 12.56 30.95 7.94
N GLU A 76 12.32 29.93 8.78
CA GLU A 76 11.93 28.60 8.31
C GLU A 76 10.63 28.66 7.51
N LYS A 77 10.54 27.86 6.45
CA LYS A 77 9.33 27.77 5.63
C LYS A 77 8.60 26.44 5.90
N PHE A 78 7.29 26.54 6.07
CA PHE A 78 6.42 25.38 6.27
C PHE A 78 5.36 25.35 5.18
N ILE A 79 5.34 24.26 4.41
CA ILE A 79 4.25 23.89 3.52
C ILE A 79 3.50 22.75 4.21
N VAL A 80 2.19 22.90 4.42
CA VAL A 80 1.37 21.83 5.01
C VAL A 80 0.22 21.53 4.08
N GLU A 81 0.10 20.28 3.66
CA GLU A 81 -0.81 19.81 2.62
C GLU A 81 -1.68 18.67 3.14
N MET A 82 -2.98 18.66 2.79
CA MET A 82 -3.88 17.53 3.01
C MET A 82 -4.16 16.81 1.68
N GLN A 83 -3.83 15.52 1.63
CA GLN A 83 -4.00 14.73 0.41
C GLN A 83 -4.98 13.57 0.65
N ASN A 84 -6.09 13.57 -0.07
CA ASN A 84 -7.16 12.59 0.10
C ASN A 84 -7.08 11.39 -0.85
N ALA A 85 -6.30 11.48 -1.92
CA ALA A 85 -6.12 10.41 -2.89
C ALA A 85 -4.66 10.28 -3.31
N TYR A 86 -4.22 9.05 -3.51
CA TYR A 86 -2.91 8.77 -4.08
C TYR A 86 -2.85 9.29 -5.52
N GLN A 87 -1.77 9.95 -5.86
CA GLN A 87 -1.45 10.41 -7.21
C GLN A 87 -0.09 9.85 -7.60
N THR A 88 0.02 9.30 -8.80
CA THR A 88 1.23 8.62 -9.29
C THR A 88 2.50 9.46 -9.13
N TYR A 89 2.40 10.78 -9.36
CA TYR A 89 3.53 11.70 -9.28
C TYR A 89 3.51 12.56 -8.01
N PHE A 90 2.99 12.03 -6.91
CA PHE A 90 2.86 12.78 -5.66
C PHE A 90 4.22 13.21 -5.11
N LYS A 91 5.24 12.34 -5.15
CA LYS A 91 6.61 12.66 -4.70
C LYS A 91 7.24 13.76 -5.56
N ASP A 92 7.08 13.66 -6.88
CA ASP A 92 7.57 14.68 -7.83
C ASP A 92 6.91 16.03 -7.56
N ARG A 93 5.61 16.04 -7.28
CA ARG A 93 4.88 17.26 -6.93
C ARG A 93 5.36 17.87 -5.63
N ALA A 94 5.58 17.06 -4.58
CA ALA A 94 6.10 17.53 -3.31
C ALA A 94 7.49 18.17 -3.46
N LEU A 95 8.37 17.52 -4.26
CA LEU A 95 9.68 18.05 -4.60
C LEU A 95 9.55 19.35 -5.40
N PHE A 96 8.72 19.39 -6.44
CA PHE A 96 8.49 20.60 -7.23
C PHE A 96 7.97 21.76 -6.36
N TYR A 97 7.02 21.49 -5.46
CA TYR A 97 6.47 22.49 -4.55
C TYR A 97 7.54 23.08 -3.62
N SER A 98 8.48 22.28 -3.14
CA SER A 98 9.56 22.77 -2.28
C SER A 98 10.55 23.69 -2.99
N THR A 99 10.57 23.71 -4.31
CA THR A 99 11.45 24.63 -5.09
C THR A 99 11.00 26.09 -4.98
N PHE A 100 9.71 26.35 -4.75
CA PHE A 100 9.21 27.73 -4.63
C PHE A 100 9.80 28.44 -3.40
N PRO A 101 9.70 27.92 -2.17
CA PRO A 101 10.33 28.54 -1.01
C PRO A 101 11.87 28.59 -1.11
N ILE A 102 12.52 27.70 -1.87
CA ILE A 102 13.97 27.81 -2.16
C ILE A 102 14.23 29.08 -2.99
N ARG A 103 13.50 29.25 -4.09
CA ARG A 103 13.65 30.41 -4.99
C ARG A 103 13.31 31.75 -4.30
N GLU A 104 12.28 31.76 -3.46
CA GLU A 104 11.86 32.96 -2.72
C GLU A 104 12.90 33.48 -1.75
N GLN A 105 13.79 32.60 -1.25
CA GLN A 105 14.86 32.98 -0.35
C GLN A 105 16.04 33.66 -1.07
N ALA A 106 16.08 33.62 -2.41
CA ALA A 106 17.09 34.30 -3.19
C ALA A 106 16.73 35.78 -3.34
N PRO A 107 17.46 36.73 -2.72
CA PRO A 107 17.19 38.16 -2.89
C PRO A 107 17.50 38.60 -4.31
N LYS A 108 16.85 39.68 -4.76
CA LYS A 108 17.18 40.35 -6.01
C LYS A 108 18.47 41.15 -5.80
N GLY A 109 19.50 40.91 -6.61
CA GLY A 109 20.78 41.62 -6.56
C GLY A 109 22.00 40.68 -6.67
N ASN A 110 23.19 41.26 -6.59
CA ASN A 110 24.45 40.53 -6.84
C ASN A 110 25.11 39.99 -5.56
N GLU A 111 24.62 40.34 -4.37
CA GLU A 111 25.21 39.98 -3.09
C GLU A 111 24.32 38.96 -2.35
N TRP A 112 24.50 37.69 -2.64
CA TRP A 112 23.88 36.59 -1.90
C TRP A 112 24.88 35.47 -1.68
N ASP A 113 25.01 35.04 -0.45
CA ASP A 113 25.90 33.97 0.00
C ASP A 113 25.31 32.55 -0.13
N PHE A 114 24.18 32.39 -0.82
CA PHE A 114 23.42 31.15 -1.01
C PHE A 114 22.95 30.48 0.28
N LYS A 115 22.90 31.24 1.39
CA LYS A 115 22.40 30.73 2.66
C LYS A 115 20.87 30.53 2.60
N LEU A 116 20.42 29.28 2.80
CA LEU A 116 19.00 28.94 2.89
C LEU A 116 18.59 28.68 4.34
N ASN A 117 17.35 29.02 4.70
CA ASN A 117 16.68 28.59 5.90
C ASN A 117 16.01 27.23 5.66
N HIS A 118 15.62 26.56 6.74
CA HIS A 118 14.92 25.29 6.65
C HIS A 118 13.60 25.38 5.90
N ILE A 119 13.30 24.35 5.14
CA ILE A 119 12.02 24.16 4.43
C ILE A 119 11.46 22.82 4.86
N TYR A 120 10.27 22.86 5.45
CA TYR A 120 9.52 21.69 5.89
C TYR A 120 8.29 21.52 5.00
N THR A 121 8.21 20.40 4.30
CA THR A 121 7.02 19.99 3.56
C THR A 121 6.33 18.89 4.35
N VAL A 122 5.21 19.22 4.98
CA VAL A 122 4.38 18.29 5.75
C VAL A 122 3.19 17.87 4.91
N ALA A 123 3.10 16.60 4.55
CA ALA A 123 2.00 16.04 3.79
C ALA A 123 1.19 15.07 4.65
N LEU A 124 -0.06 15.41 4.89
CA LEU A 124 -1.05 14.60 5.61
C LEU A 124 -1.81 13.75 4.62
N LEU A 125 -1.59 12.42 4.66
CA LEU A 125 -2.07 11.48 3.66
C LEU A 125 -3.25 10.67 4.18
N ASN A 126 -4.41 10.83 3.56
CA ASN A 126 -5.58 10.00 3.85
C ASN A 126 -5.58 8.69 3.03
N PHE A 127 -4.41 8.23 2.64
CA PHE A 127 -4.14 6.97 1.96
C PHE A 127 -2.80 6.39 2.45
N SER A 128 -2.53 5.13 2.13
CA SER A 128 -1.24 4.50 2.43
C SER A 128 -0.34 4.53 1.20
N MET A 129 0.92 4.91 1.41
CA MET A 129 1.96 4.83 0.41
C MET A 129 2.55 3.40 0.43
N ASN A 130 2.29 2.62 -0.61
CA ASN A 130 2.84 1.27 -0.76
C ASN A 130 4.24 1.33 -1.38
N GLU A 131 5.14 2.04 -0.73
CA GLU A 131 6.53 2.22 -1.16
C GLU A 131 7.43 1.26 -0.37
N ASP A 132 8.31 0.54 -1.05
CA ASP A 132 9.27 -0.36 -0.38
C ASP A 132 10.27 0.38 0.50
N ALA A 133 10.51 1.68 0.22
CA ALA A 133 11.37 2.55 1.01
C ALA A 133 10.75 2.94 2.37
N PHE A 134 9.45 2.75 2.55
CA PHE A 134 8.74 3.12 3.77
C PHE A 134 8.44 1.91 4.64
N ASP A 135 8.69 2.05 5.93
CA ASP A 135 8.27 1.08 6.93
C ASP A 135 6.73 1.01 6.95
N LYS A 136 6.19 -0.18 6.66
CA LYS A 136 4.75 -0.40 6.50
C LYS A 136 3.97 -0.17 7.80
N GLU A 137 4.61 -0.33 8.94
CA GLU A 137 3.98 -0.17 10.26
C GLU A 137 4.02 1.28 10.77
N LYS A 138 4.91 2.11 10.22
CA LYS A 138 5.01 3.51 10.64
C LYS A 138 3.95 4.38 9.98
N ILE A 139 3.42 5.31 10.77
CA ILE A 139 2.47 6.34 10.33
C ILE A 139 3.21 7.56 9.80
N ARG A 140 4.37 7.90 10.38
CA ARG A 140 5.16 9.09 10.05
C ARG A 140 6.49 8.70 9.42
N HIS A 141 6.78 9.26 8.25
CA HIS A 141 8.02 9.10 7.52
C HIS A 141 8.72 10.44 7.41
N HIS A 142 10.02 10.46 7.70
CA HIS A 142 10.87 11.63 7.65
C HIS A 142 11.91 11.42 6.56
N VAL A 143 11.94 12.29 5.55
CA VAL A 143 12.77 12.16 4.36
C VAL A 143 13.66 13.37 4.22
N GLN A 144 14.96 13.15 4.04
CA GLN A 144 16.01 14.15 3.85
C GLN A 144 16.97 13.68 2.76
N LEU A 145 17.81 14.60 2.28
CA LEU A 145 18.90 14.27 1.37
C LEU A 145 20.03 13.56 2.13
N CYS A 146 20.33 12.33 1.72
CA CYS A 146 21.34 11.50 2.36
C CYS A 146 22.42 11.08 1.36
N ASP A 147 23.65 10.90 1.84
CA ASP A 147 24.70 10.19 1.11
C ASP A 147 24.30 8.70 0.98
N THR A 148 24.25 8.19 -0.24
CA THR A 148 23.74 6.83 -0.51
C THR A 148 24.68 5.72 -0.05
N ALA A 149 25.98 6.00 0.13
CA ALA A 149 26.95 5.02 0.58
C ALA A 149 27.04 4.94 2.10
N THR A 150 26.93 6.09 2.79
CA THR A 150 27.07 6.17 4.26
C THR A 150 25.72 6.21 4.99
N HIS A 151 24.63 6.45 4.27
CA HIS A 151 23.27 6.70 4.80
C HIS A 151 23.20 7.87 5.79
N LYS A 152 24.18 8.77 5.77
CA LYS A 152 24.17 9.98 6.61
C LYS A 152 23.47 11.12 5.91
N VAL A 153 22.79 11.96 6.69
CA VAL A 153 22.17 13.17 6.18
C VAL A 153 23.24 14.07 5.61
N PHE A 154 23.14 14.38 4.32
CA PHE A 154 24.03 15.29 3.61
C PHE A 154 23.57 16.75 3.74
N TYR A 155 22.24 16.96 3.65
CA TYR A 155 21.65 18.28 3.76
C TYR A 155 20.37 18.23 4.60
N ASP A 156 20.37 18.96 5.71
CA ASP A 156 19.34 18.90 6.75
C ASP A 156 18.25 19.97 6.63
N LYS A 157 18.43 20.97 5.76
CA LYS A 157 17.49 22.10 5.66
C LYS A 157 16.34 21.90 4.65
N LEU A 158 16.28 20.76 3.99
CA LEU A 158 15.16 20.38 3.14
C LEU A 158 14.56 19.07 3.65
N GLU A 159 13.38 19.16 4.25
CA GLU A 159 12.73 18.03 4.92
C GLU A 159 11.33 17.79 4.39
N TYR A 160 11.01 16.51 4.16
CA TYR A 160 9.65 16.06 3.85
C TYR A 160 9.16 15.15 4.96
N ILE A 161 7.97 15.45 5.47
CA ILE A 161 7.33 14.66 6.51
C ILE A 161 6.00 14.17 5.99
N TYR A 162 5.94 12.87 5.71
CA TYR A 162 4.70 12.22 5.26
C TYR A 162 4.03 11.55 6.45
N VAL A 163 2.74 11.86 6.65
CA VAL A 163 1.93 11.32 7.73
C VAL A 163 0.75 10.56 7.15
N GLU A 164 0.78 9.25 7.19
CA GLU A 164 -0.27 8.37 6.68
C GLU A 164 -1.42 8.24 7.68
N ILE A 165 -2.32 9.24 7.71
CA ILE A 165 -3.48 9.29 8.63
C ILE A 165 -4.37 8.05 8.46
N SER A 166 -4.45 7.48 7.25
CA SER A 166 -5.21 6.27 6.98
C SER A 166 -4.81 5.08 7.87
N LYS A 167 -3.52 4.97 8.23
CA LYS A 167 -2.97 3.92 9.10
C LYS A 167 -3.28 4.13 10.58
N PHE A 168 -3.65 5.35 10.99
CA PHE A 168 -3.95 5.64 12.39
C PHE A 168 -5.31 5.05 12.79
N ASN A 169 -5.33 4.07 13.70
CA ASN A 169 -6.54 3.35 14.09
C ASN A 169 -6.76 3.27 15.61
N LYS A 170 -6.00 4.06 16.41
CA LYS A 170 -6.19 4.11 17.87
C LYS A 170 -7.59 4.64 18.22
N SER A 171 -8.20 4.04 19.26
CA SER A 171 -9.39 4.53 19.91
C SER A 171 -9.08 5.73 20.83
N LEU A 172 -10.08 6.39 21.37
CA LEU A 172 -9.89 7.53 22.29
C LEU A 172 -9.09 7.14 23.54
N GLU A 173 -9.36 5.96 24.06
CA GLU A 173 -8.74 5.46 25.31
C GLU A 173 -7.26 5.09 25.12
N GLU A 174 -6.81 4.93 23.87
CA GLU A 174 -5.43 4.57 23.51
C GLU A 174 -4.55 5.78 23.16
N LEU A 175 -5.07 7.01 23.31
CA LEU A 175 -4.35 8.24 22.98
C LEU A 175 -3.43 8.68 24.11
N ASP A 176 -2.12 8.47 23.94
CA ASP A 176 -1.11 8.79 24.96
C ASP A 176 -0.44 10.15 24.73
N THR A 177 -0.27 10.56 23.46
CA THR A 177 0.50 11.75 23.09
C THR A 177 -0.37 12.83 22.45
N LEU A 178 0.06 14.09 22.53
CA LEU A 178 -0.60 15.20 21.85
C LEU A 178 -0.64 15.00 20.35
N TYR A 179 0.38 14.38 19.78
CA TYR A 179 0.42 14.03 18.35
C TYR A 179 -0.68 13.03 17.97
N GLU A 180 -0.88 11.99 18.76
CA GLU A 180 -1.96 11.00 18.52
C GLU A 180 -3.34 11.63 18.67
N LYS A 181 -3.52 12.55 19.63
CA LYS A 181 -4.75 13.32 19.79
C LYS A 181 -5.04 14.16 18.53
N TRP A 182 -4.03 14.79 17.94
CA TRP A 182 -4.17 15.51 16.68
C TRP A 182 -4.52 14.57 15.52
N LEU A 183 -3.88 13.41 15.40
CA LEU A 183 -4.22 12.43 14.36
C LEU A 183 -5.66 11.93 14.51
N TYR A 184 -6.09 11.69 15.74
CA TYR A 184 -7.47 11.32 16.02
C TYR A 184 -8.46 12.42 15.61
N ALA A 185 -8.19 13.66 15.97
CA ALA A 185 -9.02 14.80 15.59
C ALA A 185 -9.09 14.98 14.06
N LEU A 186 -7.95 14.94 13.38
CA LEU A 186 -7.89 15.01 11.90
C LEU A 186 -8.79 13.97 11.24
N LYS A 187 -8.80 12.74 11.75
CA LYS A 187 -9.54 11.62 11.16
C LYS A 187 -11.01 11.55 11.58
N ASN A 188 -11.35 11.98 12.81
CA ASN A 188 -12.62 11.61 13.44
C ASN A 188 -13.45 12.78 13.95
N LEU A 189 -12.98 14.03 13.91
CA LEU A 189 -13.68 15.18 14.51
C LEU A 189 -15.15 15.28 14.05
N TYR A 190 -15.41 15.10 12.77
CA TYR A 190 -16.76 15.18 12.17
C TYR A 190 -17.73 14.09 12.66
N LYS A 191 -17.22 13.03 13.30
CA LYS A 191 -18.04 11.94 13.87
C LYS A 191 -18.47 12.21 15.29
N LEU A 192 -17.87 13.21 15.94
CA LEU A 192 -18.10 13.51 17.32
C LEU A 192 -19.33 14.40 17.48
N THR A 193 -20.14 14.14 18.50
CA THR A 193 -21.29 14.98 18.90
C THR A 193 -20.96 15.88 20.08
N GLN A 194 -19.89 15.56 20.80
CA GLN A 194 -19.36 16.35 21.93
C GLN A 194 -17.86 16.13 22.05
N ARG A 195 -17.18 17.02 22.76
CA ARG A 195 -15.76 16.87 23.05
C ARG A 195 -15.49 15.71 24.01
N PRO A 196 -14.68 14.72 23.65
CA PRO A 196 -14.28 13.66 24.55
C PRO A 196 -13.34 14.17 25.65
N LYS A 197 -13.36 13.50 26.81
CA LYS A 197 -12.48 13.84 27.94
C LYS A 197 -10.98 13.62 27.62
N GLU A 198 -10.67 12.73 26.72
CA GLU A 198 -9.32 12.42 26.25
C GLU A 198 -8.70 13.58 25.45
N LEU A 199 -9.55 14.43 24.87
CA LEU A 199 -9.15 15.64 24.15
C LEU A 199 -9.35 16.89 25.05
N CYS A 200 -8.83 16.84 26.28
CA CYS A 200 -9.01 17.90 27.28
C CYS A 200 -7.91 18.97 27.26
N ASP A 201 -6.86 18.82 26.45
CA ASP A 201 -5.82 19.84 26.33
C ASP A 201 -6.44 21.16 25.81
N LYS A 202 -5.99 22.28 26.36
CA LYS A 202 -6.56 23.62 26.09
C LYS A 202 -6.65 23.96 24.58
N VAL A 203 -5.76 23.44 23.78
CA VAL A 203 -5.76 23.65 22.33
C VAL A 203 -7.00 23.05 21.68
N PHE A 204 -7.50 21.93 22.18
CA PHE A 204 -8.72 21.30 21.65
C PHE A 204 -9.98 22.05 22.03
N ASP A 205 -10.02 22.84 23.11
CA ASP A 205 -11.13 23.74 23.39
C ASP A 205 -11.39 24.65 22.19
N ARG A 206 -10.31 25.26 21.71
CA ARG A 206 -10.35 26.15 20.55
C ARG A 206 -10.65 25.41 19.26
N LEU A 207 -10.04 24.22 19.05
CA LEU A 207 -10.35 23.41 17.87
C LEU A 207 -11.85 23.09 17.76
N PHE A 208 -12.46 22.63 18.86
CA PHE A 208 -13.89 22.31 18.88
C PHE A 208 -14.77 23.54 18.70
N GLU A 209 -14.34 24.68 19.22
CA GLU A 209 -15.04 25.96 19.04
C GLU A 209 -15.05 26.42 17.58
N GLU A 210 -13.90 26.38 16.90
CA GLU A 210 -13.74 26.81 15.52
C GLU A 210 -14.35 25.82 14.51
N ALA A 211 -14.43 24.55 14.88
CA ALA A 211 -14.97 23.47 14.06
C ALA A 211 -16.51 23.35 14.14
N GLU A 212 -17.18 24.08 15.03
CA GLU A 212 -18.61 23.94 15.29
C GLU A 212 -19.45 24.54 14.15
N ILE A 213 -20.14 23.69 13.40
CA ILE A 213 -20.92 24.05 12.19
C ILE A 213 -22.01 25.07 12.49
N ALA A 214 -22.63 25.00 13.68
CA ALA A 214 -23.69 25.92 14.09
C ALA A 214 -23.25 27.40 14.15
N LYS A 215 -21.95 27.65 14.20
CA LYS A 215 -21.36 29.00 14.22
C LYS A 215 -21.05 29.57 12.83
N PHE A 216 -21.28 28.78 11.77
CA PHE A 216 -20.94 29.18 10.41
C PHE A 216 -21.94 30.18 9.85
N THR A 217 -21.41 31.16 9.11
CA THR A 217 -22.22 31.99 8.25
C THR A 217 -22.84 31.18 7.10
N PRO A 218 -23.91 31.65 6.46
CA PRO A 218 -24.48 30.98 5.29
C PRO A 218 -23.48 30.79 4.14
N GLN A 219 -22.48 31.66 4.03
CA GLN A 219 -21.43 31.53 3.01
C GLN A 219 -20.46 30.44 3.37
N GLU A 220 -19.93 30.41 4.59
CA GLU A 220 -19.04 29.35 5.08
C GLU A 220 -19.70 27.97 5.01
N MET A 221 -21.00 27.91 5.28
CA MET A 221 -21.77 26.66 5.16
C MET A 221 -21.82 26.16 3.71
N ARG A 222 -22.03 27.07 2.73
CA ARG A 222 -22.00 26.69 1.31
C ARG A 222 -20.61 26.21 0.88
N GLU A 223 -19.57 26.91 1.30
CA GLU A 223 -18.17 26.53 0.99
C GLU A 223 -17.82 25.17 1.60
N TYR A 224 -18.24 24.93 2.84
CA TYR A 224 -18.06 23.62 3.49
C TYR A 224 -18.81 22.49 2.77
N GLU A 225 -20.10 22.69 2.42
CA GLU A 225 -20.86 21.66 1.69
C GLU A 225 -20.28 21.38 0.30
N THR A 226 -19.80 22.40 -0.41
CA THR A 226 -19.11 22.23 -1.70
C THR A 226 -17.82 21.40 -1.52
N SER A 227 -17.01 21.74 -0.54
CA SER A 227 -15.78 21.02 -0.22
C SER A 227 -16.05 19.56 0.22
N LYS A 228 -17.13 19.36 0.96
CA LYS A 228 -17.59 18.03 1.40
C LYS A 228 -18.07 17.16 0.23
N MET A 229 -18.76 17.76 -0.76
CA MET A 229 -19.12 17.05 -2.00
C MET A 229 -17.87 16.62 -2.76
N ALA A 230 -16.92 17.54 -2.99
CA ALA A 230 -15.67 17.23 -3.66
C ALA A 230 -14.87 16.10 -2.95
N TYR A 231 -14.81 16.14 -1.62
CA TYR A 231 -14.19 15.07 -0.84
C TYR A 231 -14.89 13.71 -1.03
N ARG A 232 -16.25 13.70 -1.03
CA ARG A 232 -17.04 12.49 -1.26
C ARG A 232 -16.82 11.92 -2.66
N ASP A 233 -16.75 12.78 -3.67
CA ASP A 233 -16.53 12.38 -5.07
C ASP A 233 -15.16 11.73 -5.24
N ILE A 234 -14.12 12.34 -4.67
CA ILE A 234 -12.76 11.75 -4.66
C ILE A 234 -12.79 10.39 -3.96
N LYS A 235 -13.39 10.29 -2.78
CA LYS A 235 -13.49 9.05 -2.02
C LYS A 235 -14.22 7.96 -2.80
N ASN A 236 -15.37 8.28 -3.38
CA ASN A 236 -16.16 7.34 -4.18
C ASN A 236 -15.39 6.84 -5.40
N SER A 237 -14.66 7.71 -6.08
CA SER A 237 -13.82 7.35 -7.23
C SER A 237 -12.69 6.41 -6.82
N VAL A 238 -12.00 6.68 -5.72
CA VAL A 238 -10.93 5.82 -5.18
C VAL A 238 -11.49 4.46 -4.74
N ASP A 239 -12.62 4.44 -4.02
CA ASP A 239 -13.24 3.20 -3.54
C ASP A 239 -13.72 2.34 -4.73
N THR A 240 -14.23 2.97 -5.78
CA THR A 240 -14.66 2.29 -7.02
C THR A 240 -13.46 1.68 -7.74
N ALA A 241 -12.41 2.46 -8.02
CA ALA A 241 -11.20 1.98 -8.68
C ALA A 241 -10.53 0.82 -7.90
N LYS A 242 -10.51 0.91 -6.56
CA LYS A 242 -9.98 -0.17 -5.70
C LYS A 242 -10.81 -1.46 -5.79
N ARG A 243 -12.13 -1.32 -5.85
CA ARG A 243 -13.04 -2.48 -5.99
C ARG A 243 -12.88 -3.14 -7.35
N GLU A 244 -12.83 -2.35 -8.42
CA GLU A 244 -12.64 -2.82 -9.79
C GLU A 244 -11.29 -3.52 -9.95
N GLY A 245 -10.19 -2.88 -9.56
CA GLY A 245 -8.86 -3.49 -9.62
C GLY A 245 -8.74 -4.79 -8.79
N LYS A 246 -9.47 -4.87 -7.64
CA LYS A 246 -9.50 -6.12 -6.88
C LYS A 246 -10.27 -7.24 -7.61
N GLN A 247 -11.36 -6.90 -8.31
CA GLN A 247 -12.13 -7.86 -9.09
C GLN A 247 -11.34 -8.36 -10.31
N GLU A 248 -10.68 -7.45 -11.02
CA GLU A 248 -9.82 -7.78 -12.15
C GLU A 248 -8.64 -8.66 -11.74
N GLY A 249 -7.91 -8.27 -10.68
CA GLY A 249 -6.79 -9.07 -10.16
C GLY A 249 -7.21 -10.45 -9.64
N LEU A 250 -8.44 -10.58 -9.07
CA LEU A 250 -8.97 -11.87 -8.65
C LEU A 250 -9.29 -12.75 -9.87
N ALA A 251 -9.92 -12.19 -10.91
CA ALA A 251 -10.24 -12.92 -12.15
C ALA A 251 -8.98 -13.40 -12.85
N GLU A 252 -8.00 -12.53 -13.01
CA GLU A 252 -6.69 -12.88 -13.60
C GLU A 252 -5.95 -13.93 -12.77
N GLY A 253 -5.93 -13.79 -11.45
CA GLY A 253 -5.31 -14.77 -10.55
C GLY A 253 -5.95 -16.16 -10.63
N ILE A 254 -7.29 -16.24 -10.77
CA ILE A 254 -8.02 -17.50 -10.97
C ILE A 254 -7.64 -18.14 -12.31
N GLU A 255 -7.57 -17.37 -13.39
CA GLU A 255 -7.22 -17.85 -14.72
C GLU A 255 -5.79 -18.40 -14.75
N ILE A 256 -4.81 -17.64 -14.26
CA ILE A 256 -3.40 -18.08 -14.14
C ILE A 256 -3.29 -19.33 -13.27
N GLY A 257 -4.00 -19.36 -12.14
CA GLY A 257 -4.00 -20.53 -11.24
C GLY A 257 -4.58 -21.77 -11.91
N ARG A 258 -5.66 -21.62 -12.68
CA ARG A 258 -6.29 -22.71 -13.45
C ARG A 258 -5.37 -23.25 -14.55
N GLU A 259 -4.72 -22.38 -15.32
CA GLU A 259 -3.78 -22.78 -16.36
C GLU A 259 -2.58 -23.54 -15.78
N LYS A 260 -1.96 -23.01 -14.74
CA LYS A 260 -0.83 -23.66 -14.05
C LYS A 260 -1.24 -25.02 -13.47
N GLY A 261 -2.38 -25.07 -12.77
CA GLY A 261 -2.88 -26.32 -12.20
C GLY A 261 -3.21 -27.36 -13.24
N MET A 262 -3.79 -26.97 -14.38
CA MET A 262 -4.08 -27.87 -15.50
C MET A 262 -2.81 -28.39 -16.14
N LYS A 263 -1.79 -27.56 -16.38
CA LYS A 263 -0.49 -27.96 -16.93
C LYS A 263 0.24 -28.95 -16.02
N GLU A 264 0.37 -28.61 -14.73
CA GLU A 264 1.01 -29.50 -13.76
C GLU A 264 0.25 -30.83 -13.59
N GLY A 265 -1.08 -30.78 -13.58
CA GLY A 265 -1.93 -31.96 -13.51
C GLY A 265 -1.75 -32.88 -14.71
N MET A 266 -1.66 -32.31 -15.92
CA MET A 266 -1.44 -33.03 -17.16
C MET A 266 -0.04 -33.68 -17.20
N GLU A 267 1.01 -32.93 -16.85
CA GLU A 267 2.39 -33.45 -16.77
C GLU A 267 2.51 -34.60 -15.78
N LYS A 268 2.02 -34.43 -14.55
CA LYS A 268 2.04 -35.50 -13.51
C LYS A 268 1.17 -36.70 -13.89
N GLY A 269 0.04 -36.46 -14.56
CA GLY A 269 -0.83 -37.52 -15.08
C GLY A 269 -0.15 -38.34 -16.17
N MET A 270 0.51 -37.67 -17.10
CA MET A 270 1.24 -38.29 -18.21
C MET A 270 2.44 -39.10 -17.70
N GLU A 271 3.23 -38.54 -16.78
CA GLU A 271 4.37 -39.24 -16.18
C GLU A 271 3.94 -40.51 -15.43
N LYS A 272 2.92 -40.42 -14.58
CA LYS A 272 2.36 -41.58 -13.86
C LYS A 272 1.73 -42.61 -14.80
N GLY A 273 1.06 -42.16 -15.84
CA GLY A 273 0.48 -43.04 -16.86
C GLY A 273 1.56 -43.82 -17.62
N MET A 274 2.62 -43.13 -18.04
CA MET A 274 3.76 -43.69 -18.75
C MET A 274 4.53 -44.68 -17.90
N ALA A 275 4.82 -44.35 -16.64
CA ALA A 275 5.50 -45.25 -15.69
C ALA A 275 4.70 -46.53 -15.46
N LYS A 276 3.39 -46.43 -15.17
CA LYS A 276 2.51 -47.60 -14.98
C LYS A 276 2.34 -48.42 -16.27
N GLY A 277 2.26 -47.77 -17.42
CA GLY A 277 2.19 -48.45 -18.72
C GLY A 277 3.45 -49.23 -19.03
N MET A 278 4.61 -48.64 -18.79
CA MET A 278 5.92 -49.29 -18.97
C MET A 278 6.13 -50.46 -18.00
N GLU A 279 5.79 -50.33 -16.71
CA GLU A 279 5.86 -51.38 -15.72
C GLU A 279 5.00 -52.59 -16.11
N LYS A 280 3.72 -52.37 -16.44
CA LYS A 280 2.82 -53.44 -16.90
C LYS A 280 3.25 -54.07 -18.21
N GLY A 281 3.77 -53.27 -19.16
CA GLY A 281 4.31 -53.76 -20.40
C GLY A 281 5.52 -54.66 -20.22
N MET A 282 6.47 -54.27 -19.35
CA MET A 282 7.63 -55.06 -18.99
C MET A 282 7.24 -56.36 -18.26
N GLU A 283 6.31 -56.31 -17.30
CA GLU A 283 5.86 -57.49 -16.57
C GLU A 283 5.20 -58.49 -17.53
N LYS A 284 4.30 -58.03 -18.43
CA LYS A 284 3.64 -58.87 -19.42
C LYS A 284 4.64 -59.47 -20.40
N GLY A 285 5.52 -58.65 -20.96
CA GLY A 285 6.56 -59.15 -21.90
C GLY A 285 7.50 -60.16 -21.24
N ARG A 286 7.85 -59.97 -19.95
CA ARG A 286 8.69 -60.94 -19.22
C ARG A 286 7.95 -62.25 -18.98
N ALA A 287 6.65 -62.20 -18.65
CA ALA A 287 5.83 -63.40 -18.47
C ALA A 287 5.64 -64.19 -19.77
N GLU A 288 5.34 -63.49 -20.86
CA GLU A 288 5.19 -64.07 -22.23
C GLU A 288 6.52 -64.69 -22.71
N GLY A 289 7.64 -63.95 -22.61
CA GLY A 289 8.95 -64.46 -23.04
C GLY A 289 9.41 -65.66 -22.19
N LYS A 290 9.10 -65.69 -20.88
CA LYS A 290 9.37 -66.85 -20.04
C LYS A 290 8.50 -68.06 -20.45
N HIS A 291 7.25 -67.83 -20.79
CA HIS A 291 6.34 -68.87 -21.25
C HIS A 291 6.81 -69.49 -22.59
N GLU A 292 7.20 -68.66 -23.58
CA GLU A 292 7.73 -69.10 -24.87
C GLU A 292 9.03 -69.90 -24.71
N ALA A 293 9.99 -69.38 -23.94
CA ALA A 293 11.25 -70.06 -23.69
C ALA A 293 11.06 -71.42 -23.00
N ASN A 294 10.12 -71.51 -22.04
CA ASN A 294 9.78 -72.77 -21.37
C ASN A 294 9.08 -73.73 -22.34
N THR A 295 8.27 -73.24 -23.28
CA THR A 295 7.59 -74.05 -24.28
C THR A 295 8.59 -74.63 -25.31
N GLU A 296 9.52 -73.80 -25.80
CA GLU A 296 10.61 -74.29 -26.65
C GLU A 296 11.49 -75.38 -25.92
N THR A 297 11.83 -75.13 -24.65
CA THR A 297 12.58 -76.04 -23.85
C THR A 297 11.82 -77.39 -23.66
N ALA A 298 10.52 -77.33 -23.44
CA ALA A 298 9.64 -78.47 -23.34
C ALA A 298 9.63 -79.28 -24.63
N GLN A 299 9.51 -78.70 -25.79
CA GLN A 299 9.57 -79.35 -27.12
C GLN A 299 10.91 -80.09 -27.30
N ARG A 300 12.03 -79.43 -26.96
CA ARG A 300 13.38 -80.06 -27.05
C ARG A 300 13.53 -81.27 -26.14
N LEU A 301 13.06 -81.17 -24.87
CA LEU A 301 13.12 -82.27 -23.89
C LEU A 301 12.21 -83.43 -24.30
N LEU A 302 11.03 -83.20 -24.85
CA LEU A 302 10.16 -84.25 -25.43
C LEU A 302 10.84 -84.95 -26.61
N ALA A 303 11.48 -84.23 -27.54
CA ALA A 303 12.25 -84.80 -28.66
C ALA A 303 13.44 -85.63 -28.20
N MET A 304 13.99 -85.38 -27.00
CA MET A 304 15.06 -86.20 -26.38
C MET A 304 14.53 -87.42 -25.66
N GLY A 305 13.20 -87.67 -25.68
CA GLY A 305 12.60 -88.91 -25.16
C GLY A 305 12.23 -88.83 -23.65
N LEU A 306 12.20 -87.66 -23.02
CA LEU A 306 11.75 -87.50 -21.64
C LEU A 306 10.23 -87.65 -21.51
N SER A 307 9.72 -88.18 -20.43
CA SER A 307 8.28 -88.33 -20.20
C SER A 307 7.61 -86.91 -19.94
N ALA A 308 6.32 -86.79 -20.26
CA ALA A 308 5.58 -85.58 -20.07
C ALA A 308 5.63 -85.05 -18.63
N GLU A 309 5.66 -85.94 -17.62
CA GLU A 309 5.77 -85.60 -16.22
C GLU A 309 7.17 -85.03 -15.89
N GLN A 310 8.23 -85.59 -16.49
CA GLN A 310 9.63 -85.12 -16.28
C GLN A 310 9.77 -83.70 -16.93
N VAL A 311 9.23 -83.52 -18.13
CA VAL A 311 9.27 -82.23 -18.84
C VAL A 311 8.47 -81.15 -18.09
N SER A 312 7.26 -81.46 -17.59
CA SER A 312 6.45 -80.52 -16.81
C SER A 312 7.20 -80.09 -15.53
N LYS A 313 7.91 -81.00 -14.88
CA LYS A 313 8.70 -80.70 -13.66
C LYS A 313 9.94 -79.82 -13.97
N ALA A 314 10.56 -80.04 -15.13
CA ALA A 314 11.73 -79.30 -15.56
C ALA A 314 11.40 -77.88 -16.02
N THR A 315 10.30 -77.68 -16.78
CA THR A 315 9.91 -76.40 -17.40
C THR A 315 8.93 -75.60 -16.57
N GLN A 316 8.36 -76.23 -15.51
CA GLN A 316 7.28 -75.61 -14.69
C GLN A 316 6.01 -75.29 -15.53
N LEU A 317 5.85 -75.86 -16.69
CA LEU A 317 4.60 -75.73 -17.50
C LEU A 317 3.56 -76.76 -17.01
N PRO A 318 2.28 -76.41 -17.04
CA PRO A 318 1.21 -77.35 -16.71
C PRO A 318 1.28 -78.63 -17.57
N LEU A 319 1.03 -79.77 -16.94
CA LEU A 319 1.11 -81.08 -17.62
C LEU A 319 0.18 -81.15 -18.86
N GLU A 320 -0.95 -80.51 -18.86
CA GLU A 320 -1.88 -80.41 -19.99
C GLU A 320 -1.26 -79.73 -21.23
N ILE A 321 -0.48 -78.61 -20.98
CA ILE A 321 0.26 -77.97 -22.08
C ILE A 321 1.32 -78.89 -22.67
N ILE A 322 2.05 -79.58 -21.81
CA ILE A 322 3.07 -80.55 -22.26
C ILE A 322 2.48 -81.75 -23.05
N LYS A 323 1.33 -82.27 -22.62
CA LYS A 323 0.61 -83.31 -23.36
C LYS A 323 0.13 -82.88 -24.74
N ASN A 324 -0.33 -81.63 -24.85
CA ASN A 324 -0.70 -81.05 -26.14
C ASN A 324 0.49 -80.87 -27.08
N LEU A 325 1.67 -80.48 -26.56
CA LEU A 325 2.91 -80.38 -27.33
C LEU A 325 3.51 -81.73 -27.76
N SER A 326 3.19 -82.80 -27.07
CA SER A 326 3.64 -84.20 -27.43
C SER A 326 2.75 -84.84 -28.48
N ASN A 327 1.56 -84.31 -28.76
CA ASN A 327 0.61 -84.82 -29.76
C ASN A 327 0.67 -84.07 -31.13
N THR A 328 1.57 -83.06 -31.18
CA THR A 328 1.83 -82.26 -32.46
C THR A 328 3.16 -82.69 -32.99
#